data_eaffc57de92084a650cd01fa8d8c6d8d
#
_entry.id   eaffc57de92084a650cd01fa8d8c6d8d
#
_cell.length_a   1.000
_cell.length_b   1.000
_cell.length_c   1.000
_cell.angle_alpha   90.00
_cell.angle_beta   90.00
_cell.angle_gamma   90.00
#
_symmetry.space_group_name_H-M   'P 1'
#
loop_
_entity.id
_entity.type
_entity.pdbx_description
1 polymer ?
#
loop_
_entity_poly.entity_id
_entity_poly.type
_entity_poly.pdbx_seq_one_letter_code
_entity_poly.pdbx_strand_id
1 'polypeptide(L)'
;MSDGKKEILLGDCLELMKDIPNGSIDMILADLPYGTTACKWDTIIPFEPLWEQYKRVIKDNGVIVLFGTEPFSSLIRMSNLKEYRYDIIWEKSRFTNFLFVKKQIAKIHENISVFYKKQPTYNPQMEKGEPYFRKGTGKPKTKDLMDKPAIDNGKENGSGDRYPKSIQKFPFHNVGNYHPTEKPIELLEFLVKTYTNEGELVLDNTAGSGTTAIACLNTNRQFIVMEKEQKYYDIILKRVADFNKNFETQTLFGNEM
;
A
#
# COMPACT_ATOMS: atom_id res chain seq x y z
N MET A 1 10.30 -16.74 -20.05
CA MET A 1 10.19 -15.76 -18.95
C MET A 1 10.23 -16.57 -17.66
N SER A 2 11.11 -16.28 -16.71
CA SER A 2 11.13 -17.02 -15.43
C SER A 2 9.79 -16.79 -14.75
N ASP A 3 9.14 -17.88 -14.38
CA ASP A 3 7.89 -17.82 -13.61
C ASP A 3 8.21 -17.13 -12.27
N GLY A 4 7.83 -15.85 -12.15
CA GLY A 4 8.18 -15.02 -11.00
C GLY A 4 7.53 -15.57 -9.74
N LYS A 5 8.10 -15.29 -8.57
CA LYS A 5 7.65 -15.81 -7.28
C LYS A 5 6.22 -15.36 -6.97
N LYS A 6 5.29 -16.31 -6.87
CA LYS A 6 3.87 -16.12 -6.55
C LYS A 6 3.48 -17.14 -5.49
N GLU A 7 3.63 -16.78 -4.22
CA GLU A 7 3.43 -17.69 -3.10
C GLU A 7 2.24 -17.27 -2.25
N ILE A 8 1.40 -18.23 -1.91
CA ILE A 8 0.27 -18.07 -0.99
C ILE A 8 0.51 -19.06 0.14
N LEU A 9 0.69 -18.58 1.36
CA LEU A 9 1.10 -19.39 2.50
C LEU A 9 0.01 -19.34 3.58
N LEU A 10 -0.34 -20.53 4.11
CA LEU A 10 -1.29 -20.67 5.20
C LEU A 10 -0.55 -20.84 6.53
N GLY A 11 -0.78 -19.96 7.50
CA GLY A 11 -0.21 -20.07 8.82
C GLY A 11 0.04 -18.77 9.53
N ASP A 12 0.68 -18.86 10.69
CA ASP A 12 1.09 -17.68 11.46
C ASP A 12 2.23 -16.94 10.74
N CYS A 13 2.06 -15.65 10.51
CA CYS A 13 3.01 -14.88 9.72
C CYS A 13 4.39 -14.75 10.37
N LEU A 14 4.48 -14.73 11.70
CA LEU A 14 5.78 -14.65 12.38
C LEU A 14 6.57 -15.95 12.20
N GLU A 15 5.89 -17.10 12.11
CA GLU A 15 6.54 -18.37 11.80
C GLU A 15 6.91 -18.47 10.33
N LEU A 16 5.96 -18.17 9.42
CA LEU A 16 6.19 -18.27 7.99
C LEU A 16 7.28 -17.29 7.49
N MET A 17 7.37 -16.11 8.07
CA MET A 17 8.43 -15.17 7.68
C MET A 17 9.84 -15.70 7.97
N LYS A 18 10.04 -16.62 8.92
CA LYS A 18 11.37 -17.18 9.22
C LYS A 18 12.02 -17.84 8.01
N ASP A 19 11.21 -18.39 7.10
CA ASP A 19 11.67 -19.08 5.89
C ASP A 19 11.95 -18.11 4.72
N ILE A 20 11.60 -16.83 4.85
CA ILE A 20 11.92 -15.82 3.85
C ILE A 20 13.42 -15.44 3.96
N PRO A 21 14.18 -15.44 2.85
CA PRO A 21 15.58 -15.03 2.87
C PRO A 21 15.77 -13.57 3.31
N ASN A 22 16.87 -13.29 3.99
CA ASN A 22 17.24 -11.96 4.43
C ASN A 22 17.36 -11.01 3.22
N GLY A 23 16.82 -9.79 3.33
CA GLY A 23 16.98 -8.74 2.32
C GLY A 23 16.44 -9.12 0.94
N SER A 24 15.38 -9.94 0.87
CA SER A 24 14.82 -10.42 -0.40
C SER A 24 13.57 -9.67 -0.85
N ILE A 25 12.91 -8.95 0.06
CA ILE A 25 11.63 -8.26 -0.18
C ILE A 25 11.87 -6.81 -0.58
N ASP A 26 11.24 -6.35 -1.67
CA ASP A 26 11.30 -4.97 -2.14
C ASP A 26 10.29 -4.09 -1.39
N MET A 27 9.10 -4.61 -1.13
CA MET A 27 8.02 -3.89 -0.44
C MET A 27 7.28 -4.82 0.52
N ILE A 28 7.00 -4.34 1.71
CA ILE A 28 5.98 -4.92 2.60
C ILE A 28 4.75 -4.03 2.52
N LEU A 29 3.61 -4.60 2.17
CA LEU A 29 2.32 -3.91 2.10
C LEU A 29 1.29 -4.72 2.87
N ALA A 30 0.89 -4.25 4.04
CA ALA A 30 0.05 -5.03 4.93
C ALA A 30 -1.05 -4.21 5.64
N ASP A 31 -2.20 -4.85 5.83
CA ASP A 31 -3.31 -4.39 6.67
C ASP A 31 -3.34 -5.24 7.93
N LEU A 32 -2.54 -4.85 8.92
CA LEU A 32 -2.38 -5.61 10.17
C LEU A 32 -3.70 -5.63 10.98
N PRO A 33 -3.93 -6.61 11.84
CA PRO A 33 -5.05 -6.57 12.78
C PRO A 33 -4.84 -5.44 13.80
N TYR A 34 -5.89 -4.61 13.99
CA TYR A 34 -5.82 -3.40 14.84
C TYR A 34 -6.24 -3.63 16.29
N GLY A 35 -6.85 -4.81 16.60
CA GLY A 35 -7.41 -5.09 17.92
C GLY A 35 -8.64 -4.23 18.27
N THR A 36 -9.38 -3.77 17.26
CA THR A 36 -10.52 -2.84 17.45
C THR A 36 -11.88 -3.48 17.20
N THR A 37 -11.92 -4.72 16.75
CA THR A 37 -13.15 -5.46 16.46
C THR A 37 -13.33 -6.64 17.42
N ALA A 38 -14.54 -7.19 17.47
CA ALA A 38 -14.84 -8.41 18.25
C ALA A 38 -14.42 -9.71 17.53
N CYS A 39 -13.79 -9.61 16.38
CA CYS A 39 -13.35 -10.77 15.60
C CYS A 39 -12.15 -11.44 16.25
N LYS A 40 -12.15 -12.76 16.37
CA LYS A 40 -11.07 -13.53 17.01
C LYS A 40 -9.71 -13.35 16.33
N TRP A 41 -9.69 -13.08 15.02
CA TRP A 41 -8.48 -12.85 14.24
C TRP A 41 -7.91 -11.44 14.43
N ASP A 42 -8.70 -10.48 14.93
CA ASP A 42 -8.28 -9.08 15.12
C ASP A 42 -7.48 -8.90 16.43
N THR A 43 -6.40 -9.65 16.54
CA THR A 43 -5.44 -9.56 17.65
C THR A 43 -4.16 -8.90 17.18
N ILE A 44 -3.75 -7.83 17.85
CA ILE A 44 -2.52 -7.09 17.49
C ILE A 44 -1.33 -8.05 17.52
N ILE A 45 -0.61 -8.12 16.41
CA ILE A 45 0.66 -8.84 16.31
C ILE A 45 1.69 -8.11 17.17
N PRO A 46 2.43 -8.79 18.06
CA PRO A 46 3.47 -8.15 18.88
C PRO A 46 4.48 -7.41 18.01
N PHE A 47 4.68 -6.11 18.27
CA PHE A 47 5.48 -5.25 17.40
C PHE A 47 6.96 -5.63 17.38
N GLU A 48 7.53 -6.04 18.49
CA GLU A 48 8.96 -6.36 18.58
C GLU A 48 9.35 -7.50 17.62
N PRO A 49 8.75 -8.72 17.71
CA PRO A 49 9.06 -9.79 16.76
C PRO A 49 8.62 -9.45 15.31
N LEU A 50 7.56 -8.65 15.12
CA LEU A 50 7.15 -8.21 13.79
C LEU A 50 8.24 -7.35 13.14
N TRP A 51 8.75 -6.33 13.84
CA TRP A 51 9.82 -5.48 13.33
C TRP A 51 11.15 -6.21 13.16
N GLU A 52 11.44 -7.22 14.00
CA GLU A 52 12.59 -8.08 13.81
C GLU A 52 12.54 -8.78 12.45
N GLN A 53 11.41 -9.43 12.13
CA GLN A 53 11.22 -10.10 10.85
C GLN A 53 11.18 -9.11 9.69
N TYR A 54 10.46 -8.02 9.78
CA TYR A 54 10.39 -7.01 8.74
C TYR A 54 11.78 -6.46 8.38
N LYS A 55 12.59 -6.07 9.38
CA LYS A 55 13.95 -5.56 9.17
C LYS A 55 14.90 -6.59 8.60
N ARG A 56 14.65 -7.87 8.87
CA ARG A 56 15.45 -8.98 8.36
C ARG A 56 15.16 -9.25 6.88
N VAL A 57 13.88 -9.31 6.51
CA VAL A 57 13.47 -9.71 5.15
C VAL A 57 13.49 -8.57 4.14
N ILE A 58 13.29 -7.32 4.58
CA ILE A 58 13.26 -6.15 3.69
C ILE A 58 14.66 -5.82 3.16
N LYS A 59 14.76 -5.42 1.90
CA LYS A 59 15.99 -4.88 1.33
C LYS A 59 16.37 -3.54 1.99
N ASP A 60 17.63 -3.17 1.94
CA ASP A 60 18.14 -1.90 2.51
C ASP A 60 17.43 -0.65 1.97
N ASN A 61 17.03 -0.71 0.69
CA ASN A 61 16.25 0.31 -0.03
C ASN A 61 14.78 -0.12 -0.25
N GLY A 62 14.31 -1.11 0.50
CA GLY A 62 12.91 -1.52 0.48
C GLY A 62 12.04 -0.59 1.32
N VAL A 63 10.73 -0.71 1.17
CA VAL A 63 9.73 0.10 1.83
C VAL A 63 8.73 -0.77 2.59
N ILE A 64 8.26 -0.27 3.73
CA ILE A 64 7.19 -0.90 4.51
C ILE A 64 6.02 0.08 4.55
N VAL A 65 4.87 -0.37 4.09
CA VAL A 65 3.63 0.41 3.97
C VAL A 65 2.53 -0.30 4.74
N LEU A 66 2.07 0.32 5.82
CA LEU A 66 1.12 -0.28 6.75
C LEU A 66 -0.15 0.55 6.87
N PHE A 67 -1.29 -0.10 6.64
CA PHE A 67 -2.59 0.49 6.91
C PHE A 67 -2.84 0.61 8.41
N GLY A 68 -3.68 1.56 8.78
CA GLY A 68 -4.04 1.74 10.18
C GLY A 68 -5.13 2.77 10.42
N THR A 69 -5.73 2.66 11.58
CA THR A 69 -6.66 3.66 12.11
C THR A 69 -6.24 4.00 13.54
N GLU A 70 -6.58 5.20 14.03
CA GLU A 70 -6.26 5.54 15.42
C GLU A 70 -7.08 4.69 16.41
N PRO A 71 -6.48 4.23 17.54
CA PRO A 71 -5.13 4.54 18.04
C PRO A 71 -4.00 3.65 17.47
N PHE A 72 -4.31 2.61 16.69
CA PHE A 72 -3.32 1.66 16.17
C PHE A 72 -2.26 2.36 15.31
N SER A 73 -2.65 3.34 14.47
CA SER A 73 -1.69 4.10 13.67
C SER A 73 -0.62 4.80 14.50
N SER A 74 -1.00 5.37 15.64
CA SER A 74 -0.04 5.99 16.58
C SER A 74 0.87 4.95 17.21
N LEU A 75 0.34 3.80 17.63
CA LEU A 75 1.11 2.73 18.25
C LEU A 75 2.16 2.15 17.28
N ILE A 76 1.77 1.82 16.05
CA ILE A 76 2.70 1.26 15.07
C ILE A 76 3.78 2.26 14.65
N ARG A 77 3.46 3.55 14.53
CA ARG A 77 4.44 4.60 14.25
C ARG A 77 5.44 4.77 15.39
N MET A 78 4.96 4.81 16.62
CA MET A 78 5.82 4.92 17.82
C MET A 78 6.71 3.70 18.00
N SER A 79 6.27 2.50 17.59
CA SER A 79 7.08 1.28 17.72
C SER A 79 8.30 1.24 16.81
N ASN A 80 8.34 2.07 15.75
CA ASN A 80 9.52 2.22 14.87
C ASN A 80 9.67 3.66 14.34
N LEU A 81 9.70 4.62 15.26
CA LEU A 81 9.80 6.04 14.93
C LEU A 81 11.08 6.38 14.12
N LYS A 82 12.15 5.59 14.30
CA LYS A 82 13.41 5.79 13.57
C LYS A 82 13.27 5.65 12.06
N GLU A 83 12.43 4.73 11.60
CA GLU A 83 12.23 4.44 10.17
C GLU A 83 10.92 5.00 9.62
N TYR A 84 10.03 5.49 10.47
CA TYR A 84 8.83 6.22 10.03
C TYR A 84 9.23 7.49 9.27
N ARG A 85 8.58 7.73 8.12
CA ARG A 85 8.91 8.88 7.25
C ARG A 85 7.74 9.82 7.07
N TYR A 86 6.60 9.30 6.64
CA TYR A 86 5.37 10.07 6.40
C TYR A 86 4.17 9.15 6.33
N ASP A 87 3.00 9.75 6.22
CA ASP A 87 1.75 9.06 6.00
C ASP A 87 1.05 9.50 4.72
N ILE A 88 0.22 8.62 4.22
CA ILE A 88 -0.76 8.87 3.18
C ILE A 88 -2.13 8.67 3.83
N ILE A 89 -3.06 9.54 3.54
CA ILE A 89 -4.44 9.45 4.01
C ILE A 89 -5.29 8.88 2.87
N TRP A 90 -5.87 7.72 3.09
CA TRP A 90 -6.90 7.21 2.20
C TRP A 90 -8.25 7.77 2.58
N GLU A 91 -8.80 8.67 1.73
CA GLU A 91 -10.15 9.19 1.86
C GLU A 91 -11.13 8.22 1.20
N LYS A 92 -12.05 7.68 1.99
CA LYS A 92 -13.08 6.73 1.57
C LYS A 92 -14.29 7.47 0.99
N SER A 93 -15.08 6.80 0.15
CA SER A 93 -16.34 7.35 -0.36
C SER A 93 -17.47 7.36 0.69
N ARG A 94 -17.32 6.62 1.79
CA ARG A 94 -18.32 6.49 2.85
C ARG A 94 -17.66 6.53 4.22
N PHE A 95 -18.35 7.12 5.21
CA PHE A 95 -17.88 7.09 6.60
C PHE A 95 -18.13 5.71 7.25
N THR A 96 -17.27 5.34 8.19
CA THR A 96 -17.27 3.99 8.81
C THR A 96 -17.86 3.97 10.20
N ASN A 97 -18.01 5.12 10.85
CA ASN A 97 -18.48 5.23 12.23
C ASN A 97 -19.95 5.71 12.34
N PHE A 98 -20.83 5.25 11.47
CA PHE A 98 -22.22 5.75 11.35
C PHE A 98 -23.02 5.68 12.66
N LEU A 99 -22.74 4.71 13.55
CA LEU A 99 -23.40 4.61 14.87
C LEU A 99 -23.05 5.77 15.81
N PHE A 100 -21.95 6.45 15.55
CA PHE A 100 -21.42 7.50 16.42
C PHE A 100 -21.53 8.90 15.85
N VAL A 101 -22.07 9.10 14.64
CA VAL A 101 -22.13 10.41 13.97
C VAL A 101 -22.95 11.47 14.72
N LYS A 102 -23.83 11.04 15.63
CA LYS A 102 -24.56 11.95 16.52
C LYS A 102 -23.72 12.44 17.72
N LYS A 103 -22.55 11.83 17.97
CA LYS A 103 -21.68 12.11 19.13
C LYS A 103 -20.28 12.56 18.73
N GLN A 104 -19.87 12.31 17.49
CA GLN A 104 -18.53 12.65 16.98
C GLN A 104 -18.57 12.85 15.47
N ILE A 105 -17.53 13.48 14.95
CA ILE A 105 -17.36 13.72 13.52
C ILE A 105 -17.30 12.39 12.75
N ALA A 106 -17.95 12.36 11.58
CA ALA A 106 -17.96 11.20 10.69
C ALA A 106 -16.54 10.91 10.19
N LYS A 107 -16.08 9.66 10.39
CA LYS A 107 -14.74 9.21 9.98
C LYS A 107 -14.77 8.64 8.57
N ILE A 108 -14.09 9.31 7.64
CA ILE A 108 -14.05 8.93 6.22
C ILE A 108 -12.65 8.54 5.73
N HIS A 109 -11.69 8.31 6.61
CA HIS A 109 -10.33 8.03 6.21
C HIS A 109 -9.67 6.91 7.01
N GLU A 110 -8.63 6.34 6.42
CA GLU A 110 -7.62 5.53 7.08
C GLU A 110 -6.23 6.10 6.83
N ASN A 111 -5.31 5.81 7.75
CA ASN A 111 -3.92 6.18 7.62
C ASN A 111 -3.14 5.07 6.92
N ILE A 112 -2.16 5.44 6.13
CA ILE A 112 -1.19 4.52 5.52
C ILE A 112 0.18 5.04 5.92
N SER A 113 0.86 4.34 6.82
CA SER A 113 2.15 4.75 7.36
C SER A 113 3.28 4.17 6.53
N VAL A 114 4.25 5.01 6.14
CA VAL A 114 5.39 4.63 5.28
C VAL A 114 6.68 4.65 6.09
N PHE A 115 7.39 3.53 6.07
CA PHE A 115 8.66 3.34 6.77
C PHE A 115 9.74 2.89 5.79
N TYR A 116 10.94 3.41 5.94
CA TYR A 116 12.13 2.92 5.24
C TYR A 116 13.42 3.38 5.91
N LYS A 117 14.48 2.62 5.69
CA LYS A 117 15.83 2.92 6.17
C LYS A 117 16.57 3.86 5.22
N LYS A 118 16.60 3.52 3.92
CA LYS A 118 17.16 4.31 2.82
C LYS A 118 16.06 4.64 1.83
N GLN A 119 16.22 5.71 1.05
CA GLN A 119 15.26 6.09 0.01
C GLN A 119 14.91 4.89 -0.89
N PRO A 120 13.66 4.43 -0.92
CA PRO A 120 13.23 3.34 -1.78
C PRO A 120 12.97 3.81 -3.20
N THR A 121 12.63 2.88 -4.08
CA THR A 121 11.99 3.16 -5.37
C THR A 121 10.81 4.10 -5.14
N TYR A 122 10.71 5.15 -5.95
CA TYR A 122 9.59 6.07 -5.93
C TYR A 122 9.19 6.45 -7.35
N ASN A 123 8.10 5.91 -7.81
CA ASN A 123 7.50 6.16 -9.11
C ASN A 123 6.22 6.98 -8.90
N PRO A 124 6.27 8.32 -8.94
CA PRO A 124 5.10 9.14 -8.67
C PRO A 124 3.99 8.86 -9.68
N GLN A 125 2.84 8.45 -9.19
CA GLN A 125 1.64 8.24 -10.02
C GLN A 125 1.02 9.61 -10.29
N MET A 126 1.41 10.23 -11.42
CA MET A 126 1.05 11.60 -11.75
C MET A 126 -0.44 11.77 -12.02
N GLU A 127 -1.05 12.79 -11.43
CA GLU A 127 -2.44 13.18 -11.65
C GLU A 127 -2.50 14.17 -12.83
N LYS A 128 -3.49 14.01 -13.71
CA LYS A 128 -3.75 15.00 -14.77
C LYS A 128 -4.49 16.20 -14.21
N GLY A 129 -4.05 17.38 -14.58
CA GLY A 129 -4.68 18.66 -14.25
C GLY A 129 -4.53 19.63 -15.42
N GLU A 130 -5.16 20.79 -15.31
CA GLU A 130 -5.02 21.82 -16.32
C GLU A 130 -3.59 22.36 -16.40
N PRO A 131 -3.04 22.55 -17.60
CA PRO A 131 -1.78 23.25 -17.80
C PRO A 131 -1.83 24.64 -17.15
N TYR A 132 -0.70 25.11 -16.65
CA TYR A 132 -0.64 26.45 -16.09
C TYR A 132 0.71 27.12 -16.36
N PHE A 133 0.67 28.43 -16.45
CA PHE A 133 1.82 29.28 -16.44
C PHE A 133 1.73 30.27 -15.28
N ARG A 134 2.78 30.31 -14.43
CA ARG A 134 2.92 31.30 -13.38
C ARG A 134 4.14 32.16 -13.67
N LYS A 135 3.92 33.45 -14.01
CA LYS A 135 4.99 34.40 -14.19
C LYS A 135 5.80 34.57 -12.90
N GLY A 136 7.11 34.49 -13.01
CA GLY A 136 8.00 34.76 -11.89
C GLY A 136 7.94 36.22 -11.47
N THR A 137 8.15 36.47 -10.18
CA THR A 137 8.20 37.83 -9.64
C THR A 137 9.58 38.46 -9.76
N GLY A 138 10.61 37.68 -10.10
CA GLY A 138 12.01 38.10 -10.11
C GLY A 138 12.56 38.47 -8.71
N LYS A 139 11.74 38.30 -7.67
CA LYS A 139 12.11 38.63 -6.30
C LYS A 139 12.71 37.40 -5.60
N PRO A 140 13.64 37.61 -4.64
CA PRO A 140 14.09 36.53 -3.78
C PRO A 140 12.89 35.93 -3.06
N LYS A 141 12.79 34.60 -3.06
CA LYS A 141 11.87 33.92 -2.14
C LYS A 141 12.33 34.20 -0.71
N THR A 142 11.39 34.49 0.18
CA THR A 142 11.67 34.53 1.61
C THR A 142 12.44 33.25 1.99
N LYS A 143 13.49 33.40 2.81
CA LYS A 143 14.32 32.29 3.26
C LYS A 143 13.44 31.13 3.67
N ASP A 144 13.45 30.10 2.86
CA ASP A 144 12.87 28.81 3.22
C ASP A 144 13.78 28.18 4.29
N LEU A 145 13.21 27.26 5.06
CA LEU A 145 13.87 26.45 6.09
C LEU A 145 15.18 25.75 5.63
N MET A 146 15.55 25.88 4.34
CA MET A 146 16.74 25.27 3.72
C MET A 146 17.86 26.26 3.32
N ASP A 147 17.86 27.48 3.84
CA ASP A 147 18.99 28.45 3.75
C ASP A 147 19.56 28.80 2.35
N LYS A 148 18.84 28.52 1.27
CA LYS A 148 19.28 28.91 -0.08
C LYS A 148 18.35 29.98 -0.67
N PRO A 149 18.85 31.16 -0.98
CA PRO A 149 18.08 32.17 -1.69
C PRO A 149 17.79 31.69 -3.13
N ALA A 150 16.53 31.36 -3.41
CA ALA A 150 16.10 31.09 -4.78
C ALA A 150 15.32 32.29 -5.32
N ILE A 151 15.65 32.72 -6.54
CA ILE A 151 14.89 33.73 -7.27
C ILE A 151 13.62 33.08 -7.82
N ASP A 152 12.49 33.76 -7.71
CA ASP A 152 11.25 33.30 -8.31
C ASP A 152 11.23 33.62 -9.81
N ASN A 153 11.72 32.71 -10.63
CA ASN A 153 11.73 32.79 -12.08
C ASN A 153 10.39 32.43 -12.74
N GLY A 154 9.35 32.18 -11.93
CA GLY A 154 8.08 31.64 -12.43
C GLY A 154 8.10 30.12 -12.56
N LYS A 155 7.02 29.57 -13.03
CA LYS A 155 6.86 28.14 -13.25
C LYS A 155 5.86 27.87 -14.37
N GLU A 156 6.25 27.00 -15.28
CA GLU A 156 5.38 26.49 -16.33
C GLU A 156 5.14 25.00 -16.12
N ASN A 157 3.92 24.57 -16.38
CA ASN A 157 3.55 23.16 -16.43
C ASN A 157 2.62 22.95 -17.64
N GLY A 158 3.24 22.80 -18.80
CA GLY A 158 2.54 22.63 -20.08
C GLY A 158 1.84 21.27 -20.21
N SER A 159 2.32 20.23 -19.51
CA SER A 159 1.67 18.91 -19.51
C SER A 159 0.44 18.84 -18.60
N GLY A 160 0.30 19.77 -17.67
CA GLY A 160 -0.73 19.73 -16.64
C GLY A 160 -0.49 18.68 -15.54
N ASP A 161 0.58 17.89 -15.61
CA ASP A 161 0.85 16.83 -14.65
C ASP A 161 1.10 17.37 -13.24
N ARG A 162 0.54 16.71 -12.25
CA ARG A 162 0.67 17.02 -10.82
C ARG A 162 1.23 15.82 -10.08
N TYR A 163 2.15 16.07 -9.17
CA TYR A 163 2.58 15.04 -8.21
C TYR A 163 1.41 14.60 -7.34
N PRO A 164 1.34 13.31 -6.97
CA PRO A 164 0.32 12.80 -6.07
C PRO A 164 0.37 13.52 -4.74
N LYS A 165 -0.80 13.72 -4.13
CA LYS A 165 -0.95 14.38 -2.83
C LYS A 165 -0.93 13.36 -1.70
N SER A 166 -0.75 13.83 -0.47
CA SER A 166 -0.81 12.97 0.72
C SER A 166 -2.23 12.45 1.01
N ILE A 167 -3.27 13.09 0.47
CA ILE A 167 -4.66 12.60 0.56
C ILE A 167 -5.03 12.00 -0.77
N GLN A 168 -5.29 10.69 -0.77
CA GLN A 168 -5.66 9.89 -1.93
C GLN A 168 -7.11 9.44 -1.81
N LYS A 169 -7.88 9.58 -2.89
CA LYS A 169 -9.31 9.24 -2.93
C LYS A 169 -9.50 7.98 -3.75
N PHE A 170 -9.82 6.90 -3.08
CA PHE A 170 -10.21 5.64 -3.72
C PHE A 170 -11.58 5.23 -3.20
N PRO A 171 -12.56 5.03 -4.08
CA PRO A 171 -13.89 4.63 -3.65
C PRO A 171 -13.82 3.23 -3.01
N PHE A 172 -14.57 3.07 -1.93
CA PHE A 172 -14.77 1.77 -1.34
C PHE A 172 -15.80 1.02 -2.17
N HIS A 173 -15.35 0.03 -2.93
CA HIS A 173 -16.22 -0.87 -3.67
C HIS A 173 -16.33 -2.20 -2.92
N ASN A 174 -17.56 -2.61 -2.60
CA ASN A 174 -17.83 -3.98 -2.16
C ASN A 174 -17.77 -4.92 -3.38
N VAL A 175 -16.61 -5.04 -4.01
CA VAL A 175 -16.44 -5.96 -5.13
C VAL A 175 -16.25 -7.36 -4.54
N GLY A 176 -17.33 -8.17 -4.60
CA GLY A 176 -17.27 -9.58 -4.26
C GLY A 176 -17.53 -9.93 -2.80
N ASN A 177 -17.56 -9.01 -1.85
CA ASN A 177 -17.76 -9.28 -0.40
C ASN A 177 -16.90 -10.41 0.17
N TYR A 178 -15.66 -10.54 -0.28
CA TYR A 178 -14.77 -11.61 0.15
C TYR A 178 -14.28 -11.43 1.60
N HIS A 179 -14.11 -10.19 2.04
CA HIS A 179 -13.68 -9.87 3.40
C HIS A 179 -14.37 -8.58 3.89
N PRO A 180 -14.78 -8.49 5.19
CA PRO A 180 -15.48 -7.33 5.75
C PRO A 180 -14.72 -6.01 5.65
N THR A 181 -13.38 -6.08 5.64
CA THR A 181 -12.47 -4.92 5.62
C THR A 181 -11.60 -4.89 4.37
N GLU A 182 -12.06 -5.47 3.25
CA GLU A 182 -11.29 -5.53 2.01
C GLU A 182 -10.89 -4.11 1.54
N LYS A 183 -9.63 -3.95 1.17
CA LYS A 183 -9.12 -2.69 0.61
C LYS A 183 -9.42 -2.60 -0.89
N PRO A 184 -9.66 -1.41 -1.47
CA PRO A 184 -9.81 -1.25 -2.92
C PRO A 184 -8.56 -1.73 -3.67
N ILE A 185 -8.74 -2.47 -4.76
CA ILE A 185 -7.63 -2.97 -5.58
C ILE A 185 -6.83 -1.79 -6.14
N GLU A 186 -7.51 -0.76 -6.62
CA GLU A 186 -6.90 0.44 -7.21
C GLU A 186 -5.98 1.18 -6.22
N LEU A 187 -6.32 1.18 -4.92
CA LEU A 187 -5.47 1.76 -3.88
C LEU A 187 -4.19 0.94 -3.72
N LEU A 188 -4.30 -0.40 -3.69
CA LEU A 188 -3.14 -1.25 -3.55
C LEU A 188 -2.25 -1.18 -4.79
N GLU A 189 -2.84 -1.16 -6.00
CA GLU A 189 -2.10 -0.94 -7.25
C GLU A 189 -1.36 0.40 -7.26
N PHE A 190 -2.00 1.48 -6.79
CA PHE A 190 -1.36 2.79 -6.65
C PHE A 190 -0.12 2.69 -5.73
N LEU A 191 -0.24 2.04 -4.58
CA LEU A 191 0.87 1.88 -3.62
C LEU A 191 1.98 0.99 -4.21
N VAL A 192 1.62 -0.15 -4.80
CA VAL A 192 2.58 -1.07 -5.42
C VAL A 192 3.34 -0.40 -6.57
N LYS A 193 2.64 0.29 -7.47
CA LYS A 193 3.27 1.04 -8.59
C LYS A 193 4.19 2.16 -8.08
N THR A 194 3.78 2.84 -7.01
CA THR A 194 4.54 3.96 -6.45
C THR A 194 5.89 3.50 -5.88
N TYR A 195 5.92 2.36 -5.21
CA TYR A 195 7.08 1.96 -4.43
C TYR A 195 7.85 0.76 -4.99
N THR A 196 7.41 0.20 -6.10
CA THR A 196 8.09 -0.93 -6.76
C THR A 196 8.16 -0.77 -8.26
N ASN A 197 9.14 -1.45 -8.87
CA ASN A 197 9.20 -1.68 -10.31
C ASN A 197 8.56 -3.02 -10.67
N GLU A 198 8.27 -3.23 -11.97
CA GLU A 198 7.79 -4.53 -12.45
C GLU A 198 8.80 -5.64 -12.14
N GLY A 199 8.29 -6.81 -11.76
CA GLY A 199 9.10 -7.95 -11.37
C GLY A 199 9.64 -7.92 -9.93
N GLU A 200 9.49 -6.81 -9.19
CA GLU A 200 9.89 -6.73 -7.77
C GLU A 200 8.90 -7.49 -6.87
N LEU A 201 9.37 -7.88 -5.68
CA LEU A 201 8.69 -8.78 -4.77
C LEU A 201 8.01 -8.04 -3.62
N VAL A 202 6.69 -8.21 -3.53
CA VAL A 202 5.84 -7.64 -2.48
C VAL A 202 5.47 -8.71 -1.46
N LEU A 203 5.60 -8.41 -0.17
CA LEU A 203 5.15 -9.25 0.94
C LEU A 203 3.91 -8.64 1.58
N ASP A 204 2.86 -9.46 1.74
CA ASP A 204 1.72 -9.17 2.61
C ASP A 204 1.56 -10.30 3.63
N ASN A 205 1.86 -10.01 4.87
CA ASN A 205 1.85 -11.03 5.93
C ASN A 205 0.48 -11.19 6.63
N THR A 206 -0.56 -10.47 6.18
CA THR A 206 -1.93 -10.52 6.71
C THR A 206 -2.94 -10.31 5.58
N ALA A 207 -2.87 -11.17 4.56
CA ALA A 207 -3.45 -10.94 3.25
C ALA A 207 -4.99 -10.90 3.20
N GLY A 208 -5.68 -11.42 4.21
CA GLY A 208 -7.14 -11.47 4.23
C GLY A 208 -7.71 -12.16 2.98
N SER A 209 -8.46 -11.44 2.17
CA SER A 209 -9.00 -11.96 0.91
C SER A 209 -8.01 -11.91 -0.27
N GLY A 210 -6.75 -11.48 -0.08
CA GLY A 210 -5.71 -11.49 -1.09
C GLY A 210 -5.73 -10.34 -2.09
N THR A 211 -6.26 -9.19 -1.72
CA THR A 211 -6.30 -8.03 -2.61
C THR A 211 -4.92 -7.58 -3.05
N THR A 212 -3.90 -7.70 -2.17
CA THR A 212 -2.50 -7.43 -2.50
C THR A 212 -1.99 -8.36 -3.61
N ALA A 213 -2.33 -9.66 -3.57
CA ALA A 213 -1.93 -10.59 -4.62
C ALA A 213 -2.53 -10.20 -5.99
N ILE A 214 -3.80 -9.80 -6.02
CA ILE A 214 -4.46 -9.36 -7.25
C ILE A 214 -3.84 -8.04 -7.76
N ALA A 215 -3.57 -7.08 -6.88
CA ALA A 215 -2.89 -5.84 -7.25
C ALA A 215 -1.49 -6.11 -7.85
N CYS A 216 -0.74 -7.05 -7.29
CA CYS A 216 0.55 -7.47 -7.83
C CYS A 216 0.42 -8.13 -9.20
N LEU A 217 -0.57 -9.00 -9.42
CA LEU A 217 -0.85 -9.60 -10.73
C LEU A 217 -1.19 -8.54 -11.78
N ASN A 218 -2.09 -7.61 -11.46
CA ASN A 218 -2.50 -6.53 -12.36
C ASN A 218 -1.32 -5.62 -12.75
N THR A 219 -0.27 -5.57 -11.95
CA THR A 219 0.85 -4.63 -12.09
C THR A 219 2.18 -5.31 -12.43
N ASN A 220 2.17 -6.60 -12.77
CA ASN A 220 3.36 -7.41 -13.09
C ASN A 220 4.40 -7.44 -11.95
N ARG A 221 3.96 -7.52 -10.69
CA ARG A 221 4.83 -7.72 -9.53
C ARG A 221 4.74 -9.15 -9.04
N GLN A 222 5.82 -9.60 -8.40
CA GLN A 222 5.85 -10.86 -7.67
C GLN A 222 5.25 -10.66 -6.28
N PHE A 223 4.77 -11.73 -5.65
CA PHE A 223 4.22 -11.64 -4.31
C PHE A 223 4.47 -12.88 -3.46
N ILE A 224 4.54 -12.64 -2.16
CA ILE A 224 4.33 -13.64 -1.11
C ILE A 224 3.20 -13.09 -0.24
N VAL A 225 2.11 -13.83 -0.12
CA VAL A 225 0.99 -13.45 0.75
C VAL A 225 0.73 -14.54 1.79
N MET A 226 0.50 -14.13 3.03
CA MET A 226 0.28 -15.02 4.16
C MET A 226 -1.09 -14.80 4.76
N GLU A 227 -1.78 -15.87 5.07
CA GLU A 227 -3.08 -15.83 5.73
C GLU A 227 -3.18 -16.94 6.77
N LYS A 228 -3.71 -16.60 7.95
CA LYS A 228 -3.83 -17.55 9.06
C LYS A 228 -5.12 -18.36 8.99
N GLU A 229 -6.19 -17.76 8.53
CA GLU A 229 -7.52 -18.35 8.49
C GLU A 229 -7.73 -19.15 7.19
N GLN A 230 -7.96 -20.45 7.28
CA GLN A 230 -8.19 -21.35 6.15
C GLN A 230 -9.21 -20.79 5.16
N LYS A 231 -10.32 -20.25 5.65
CA LYS A 231 -11.40 -19.68 4.83
C LYS A 231 -10.90 -18.59 3.88
N TYR A 232 -10.06 -17.67 4.38
CA TYR A 232 -9.54 -16.57 3.56
C TYR A 232 -8.42 -17.05 2.64
N TYR A 233 -7.59 -17.97 3.10
CA TYR A 233 -6.60 -18.64 2.27
C TYR A 233 -7.24 -19.30 1.04
N ASP A 234 -8.36 -20.05 1.19
CA ASP A 234 -9.08 -20.65 0.08
C ASP A 234 -9.65 -19.60 -0.90
N ILE A 235 -10.08 -18.45 -0.38
CA ILE A 235 -10.53 -17.32 -1.19
C ILE A 235 -9.36 -16.75 -2.02
N ILE A 236 -8.17 -16.59 -1.45
CA ILE A 236 -6.98 -16.13 -2.19
C ILE A 236 -6.68 -17.06 -3.35
N LEU A 237 -6.61 -18.38 -3.08
CA LEU A 237 -6.34 -19.39 -4.09
C LEU A 237 -7.34 -19.29 -5.26
N LYS A 238 -8.63 -19.18 -4.96
CA LYS A 238 -9.68 -19.03 -5.97
C LYS A 238 -9.50 -17.76 -6.80
N ARG A 239 -9.29 -16.61 -6.14
CA ARG A 239 -9.14 -15.31 -6.83
C ARG A 239 -7.94 -15.32 -7.79
N VAL A 240 -6.81 -15.87 -7.35
CA VAL A 240 -5.59 -15.98 -8.19
C VAL A 240 -5.82 -16.95 -9.34
N ALA A 241 -6.49 -18.08 -9.12
CA ALA A 241 -6.83 -19.03 -10.19
C ALA A 241 -7.79 -18.40 -11.23
N ASP A 242 -8.82 -17.68 -10.77
CA ASP A 242 -9.77 -17.00 -11.66
C ASP A 242 -9.08 -15.88 -12.47
N PHE A 243 -8.14 -15.15 -11.88
CA PHE A 243 -7.32 -14.16 -12.58
C PHE A 243 -6.52 -14.80 -13.72
N ASN A 244 -5.82 -15.89 -13.46
CA ASN A 244 -5.00 -16.57 -14.46
C ASN A 244 -5.84 -17.11 -15.62
N LYS A 245 -7.00 -17.71 -15.36
CA LYS A 245 -7.92 -18.17 -16.40
C LYS A 245 -8.40 -17.03 -17.31
N ASN A 246 -8.76 -15.89 -16.73
CA ASN A 246 -9.23 -14.75 -17.49
C ASN A 246 -8.08 -14.18 -18.37
N PHE A 247 -6.85 -14.17 -17.85
CA PHE A 247 -5.67 -13.70 -18.58
C PHE A 247 -5.36 -14.62 -19.76
N GLU A 248 -5.37 -15.94 -19.58
CA GLU A 248 -5.19 -16.92 -20.66
C GLU A 248 -6.26 -16.77 -21.75
N THR A 249 -7.52 -16.61 -21.38
CA THR A 249 -8.63 -16.40 -22.31
C THR A 249 -8.46 -15.12 -23.13
N GLN A 250 -8.07 -14.02 -22.51
CA GLN A 250 -7.83 -12.74 -23.22
C GLN A 250 -6.65 -12.85 -24.19
N THR A 251 -5.58 -13.57 -23.82
CA THR A 251 -4.39 -13.75 -24.68
C THR A 251 -4.72 -14.63 -25.90
N LEU A 252 -5.60 -15.62 -25.76
CA LEU A 252 -6.04 -16.49 -26.86
C LEU A 252 -6.92 -15.76 -27.88
N PHE A 253 -7.79 -14.87 -27.43
CA PHE A 253 -8.72 -14.13 -28.31
C PHE A 253 -8.21 -12.73 -28.72
N GLY A 254 -7.17 -12.21 -28.08
CA GLY A 254 -6.59 -10.87 -28.39
C GLY A 254 -5.65 -10.87 -29.61
N ASN A 255 -5.34 -12.02 -30.22
CA ASN A 255 -4.47 -12.13 -31.41
C ASN A 255 -5.27 -12.23 -32.72
N GLU A 256 -6.58 -11.99 -32.70
CA GLU A 256 -7.45 -12.07 -33.90
C GLU A 256 -7.95 -10.69 -34.40
N MET A 257 -7.25 -9.60 -34.09
CA MET A 257 -7.53 -8.28 -34.70
C MET A 257 -6.29 -7.66 -35.34
#